data_f46b352184eac701736d405d116e4054
#
_entry.id   f46b352184eac701736d405d116e4054
#
_cell.length_a   1.000
_cell.length_b   1.000
_cell.length_c   1.000
_cell.angle_alpha   90.00
_cell.angle_beta   90.00
_cell.angle_gamma   90.00
#
_symmetry.space_group_name_H-M   'P 1'
#
loop_
_entity.id
_entity.type
_entity.pdbx_description
1 polymer ?
#
loop_
_entity_poly.entity_id
_entity_poly.type
_entity_poly.pdbx_seq_one_letter_code
_entity_poly.pdbx_strand_id
1 'polypeptide(L)'
;MSLREYAIADTCFLIDWARYRHRDVLFKVFKTVFVPEEVLREVKSEETIVWISRCLARDYLSLYTVSRYEIEEARELIEISRRIPQLPSIDLPEAICLVIGRSRGYIVLTENRGALYVPRLISRYSRVIVWRALELLVNAVLNNLLHVDCNEPEKIFYEYMDDTQHIFPSKAIKKALELVNGFCREKML
;
A
#
# COMPACT_ATOMS: atom_id res chain seq x y z
N MET A 1 -1.35 18.35 4.63
CA MET A 1 -2.33 17.24 4.56
C MET A 1 -2.31 16.48 5.87
N SER A 2 -3.45 16.28 6.53
CA SER A 2 -3.48 15.44 7.74
C SER A 2 -3.00 14.04 7.39
N LEU A 3 -1.92 13.56 8.03
CA LEU A 3 -1.46 12.18 7.91
C LEU A 3 -2.63 11.28 8.35
N ARG A 4 -3.09 10.38 7.50
CA ARG A 4 -4.04 9.36 7.94
C ARG A 4 -3.29 8.40 8.84
N GLU A 5 -3.78 8.22 10.06
CA GLU A 5 -3.05 7.50 11.12
C GLU A 5 -2.94 5.99 10.86
N TYR A 6 -3.85 5.43 10.03
CA TYR A 6 -4.02 3.99 9.92
C TYR A 6 -4.05 3.51 8.48
N ALA A 7 -3.40 2.38 8.26
CA ALA A 7 -3.45 1.67 7.00
C ALA A 7 -3.77 0.18 7.22
N ILE A 8 -4.17 -0.49 6.14
CA ILE A 8 -4.30 -1.94 6.07
C ILE A 8 -3.55 -2.43 4.84
N ALA A 9 -2.72 -3.45 5.00
CA ALA A 9 -1.84 -3.94 3.95
C ALA A 9 -2.24 -5.34 3.47
N ASP A 10 -2.16 -5.54 2.16
CA ASP A 10 -2.34 -6.84 1.54
C ASP A 10 -1.03 -7.63 1.43
N THR A 11 -1.13 -8.86 0.92
CA THR A 11 -0.03 -9.82 0.82
C THR A 11 1.08 -9.32 -0.12
N CYS A 12 0.72 -8.84 -1.31
CA CYS A 12 1.68 -8.45 -2.33
C CYS A 12 2.48 -7.21 -1.89
N PHE A 13 1.81 -6.22 -1.27
CA PHE A 13 2.49 -5.07 -0.71
C PHE A 13 3.48 -5.46 0.39
N LEU A 14 3.08 -6.33 1.33
CA LEU A 14 3.95 -6.74 2.44
C LEU A 14 5.18 -7.51 1.96
N ILE A 15 5.04 -8.37 0.94
CA ILE A 15 6.16 -9.13 0.38
C ILE A 15 7.19 -8.21 -0.25
N ASP A 16 6.75 -7.26 -1.06
CA ASP A 16 7.63 -6.29 -1.69
C ASP A 16 8.27 -5.36 -0.64
N TRP A 17 7.44 -4.80 0.25
CA TRP A 17 7.90 -3.85 1.25
C TRP A 17 8.91 -4.44 2.24
N ALA A 18 8.78 -5.73 2.60
CA ALA A 18 9.72 -6.43 3.48
C ALA A 18 11.16 -6.47 2.94
N ARG A 19 11.33 -6.42 1.61
CA ARG A 19 12.64 -6.42 0.94
C ARG A 19 13.26 -5.03 0.82
N TYR A 20 12.44 -3.98 0.94
CA TYR A 20 12.91 -2.61 0.73
C TYR A 20 13.86 -2.15 1.83
N ARG A 21 15.05 -1.63 1.47
CA ARG A 21 16.08 -1.19 2.41
C ARG A 21 15.60 -0.11 3.38
N HIS A 22 14.69 0.77 2.95
CA HIS A 22 14.13 1.84 3.78
C HIS A 22 12.73 1.48 4.32
N ARG A 23 12.41 0.20 4.48
CA ARG A 23 11.08 -0.31 4.90
C ARG A 23 10.55 0.29 6.20
N ASP A 24 11.43 0.76 7.08
CA ASP A 24 11.01 1.37 8.35
C ASP A 24 10.28 2.71 8.17
N VAL A 25 10.36 3.32 6.97
CA VAL A 25 9.62 4.54 6.65
C VAL A 25 8.10 4.33 6.70
N LEU A 26 7.62 3.11 6.49
CA LEU A 26 6.20 2.74 6.64
C LEU A 26 5.64 3.17 8.00
N PHE A 27 6.42 2.94 9.06
CA PHE A 27 6.05 3.22 10.44
C PHE A 27 6.28 4.68 10.86
N LYS A 28 6.89 5.47 9.98
CA LYS A 28 6.94 6.94 10.13
C LYS A 28 5.73 7.60 9.46
N VAL A 29 5.20 6.97 8.39
CA VAL A 29 4.03 7.47 7.65
C VAL A 29 2.73 7.13 8.37
N PHE A 30 2.63 5.92 8.94
CA PHE A 30 1.45 5.43 9.63
C PHE A 30 1.74 5.16 11.10
N LYS A 31 0.79 5.51 11.96
CA LYS A 31 0.84 5.17 13.39
C LYS A 31 0.66 3.66 13.59
N THR A 32 -0.21 3.04 12.79
CA THR A 32 -0.45 1.60 12.82
C THR A 32 -0.78 1.12 11.42
N VAL A 33 -0.17 0.01 11.02
CA VAL A 33 -0.52 -0.73 9.82
C VAL A 33 -1.13 -2.06 10.24
N PHE A 34 -2.38 -2.27 9.87
CA PHE A 34 -3.11 -3.50 10.15
C PHE A 34 -2.83 -4.56 9.08
N VAL A 35 -2.79 -5.81 9.51
CA VAL A 35 -2.60 -6.96 8.63
C VAL A 35 -3.68 -7.99 8.95
N PRO A 36 -4.60 -8.29 8.02
CA PRO A 36 -5.59 -9.36 8.20
C PRO A 36 -4.93 -10.73 8.36
N GLU A 37 -5.53 -11.61 9.15
CA GLU A 37 -5.05 -12.98 9.31
C GLU A 37 -5.03 -13.74 7.98
N GLU A 38 -5.97 -13.45 7.08
CA GLU A 38 -6.05 -14.03 5.73
C GLU A 38 -4.82 -13.69 4.89
N VAL A 39 -4.35 -12.45 5.01
CA VAL A 39 -3.10 -11.99 4.35
C VAL A 39 -1.90 -12.78 4.88
N LEU A 40 -1.80 -12.97 6.20
CA LEU A 40 -0.68 -13.71 6.79
C LEU A 40 -0.63 -15.17 6.33
N ARG A 41 -1.78 -15.81 6.12
CA ARG A 41 -1.84 -17.21 5.65
C ARG A 41 -1.28 -17.39 4.25
N GLU A 42 -1.27 -16.35 3.42
CA GLU A 42 -0.73 -16.38 2.05
C GLU A 42 0.77 -16.09 1.98
N VAL A 43 1.35 -15.46 3.00
CA VAL A 43 2.77 -15.15 3.01
C VAL A 43 3.59 -16.43 3.15
N LYS A 44 4.36 -16.78 2.11
CA LYS A 44 5.21 -17.98 2.07
C LYS A 44 6.70 -17.66 2.19
N SER A 45 7.08 -16.40 1.95
CA SER A 45 8.48 -15.96 2.03
C SER A 45 8.94 -15.94 3.48
N GLU A 46 9.95 -16.73 3.81
CA GLU A 46 10.54 -16.80 5.15
C GLU A 46 11.03 -15.41 5.61
N GLU A 47 11.70 -14.68 4.74
CA GLU A 47 12.18 -13.33 5.02
C GLU A 47 11.03 -12.39 5.40
N THR A 48 9.94 -12.43 4.64
CA THR A 48 8.74 -11.63 4.90
C THR A 48 8.08 -12.03 6.23
N ILE A 49 7.97 -13.34 6.51
CA ILE A 49 7.40 -13.85 7.77
C ILE A 49 8.23 -13.35 8.97
N VAL A 50 9.56 -13.46 8.87
CA VAL A 50 10.47 -12.99 9.94
C VAL A 50 10.35 -11.50 10.16
N TRP A 51 10.27 -10.71 9.09
CA TRP A 51 10.09 -9.27 9.21
C TRP A 51 8.73 -8.90 9.84
N ILE A 52 7.63 -9.49 9.36
CA ILE A 52 6.29 -9.27 9.92
C ILE A 52 6.26 -9.64 11.40
N SER A 53 6.81 -10.81 11.78
CA SER A 53 6.84 -11.27 13.17
C SER A 53 7.58 -10.28 14.09
N ARG A 54 8.71 -9.73 13.62
CA ARG A 54 9.45 -8.70 14.36
C ARG A 54 8.68 -7.40 14.50
N CYS A 55 7.94 -7.01 13.45
CA CYS A 55 7.13 -5.80 13.47
C CYS A 55 5.90 -5.95 14.38
N LEU A 56 5.26 -7.13 14.40
CA LEU A 56 4.17 -7.44 15.34
C LEU A 56 4.66 -7.43 16.80
N ALA A 57 5.83 -8.03 17.07
CA ALA A 57 6.42 -8.06 18.41
C ALA A 57 6.81 -6.66 18.96
N ARG A 58 6.92 -5.66 18.08
CA ARG A 58 7.26 -4.26 18.41
C ARG A 58 6.09 -3.30 18.27
N ASP A 59 4.87 -3.82 18.09
CA ASP A 59 3.65 -3.03 17.85
C ASP A 59 3.70 -2.09 16.63
N TYR A 60 4.62 -2.33 15.68
CA TYR A 60 4.68 -1.61 14.41
C TYR A 60 3.59 -2.07 13.43
N LEU A 61 3.29 -3.36 13.43
CA LEU A 61 2.14 -3.96 12.76
C LEU A 61 1.14 -4.44 13.81
N SER A 62 -0.12 -4.47 13.45
CA SER A 62 -1.19 -5.01 14.28
C SER A 62 -2.03 -6.02 13.50
N LEU A 63 -2.32 -7.15 14.12
CA LEU A 63 -3.25 -8.12 13.55
C LEU A 63 -4.65 -7.53 13.47
N TYR A 64 -5.34 -7.82 12.37
CA TYR A 64 -6.75 -7.51 12.20
C TYR A 64 -7.54 -8.81 12.09
N THR A 65 -8.38 -9.08 13.07
CA THR A 65 -9.31 -10.21 13.03
C THR A 65 -10.54 -9.81 12.22
N VAL A 66 -10.67 -10.44 11.05
CA VAL A 66 -11.74 -10.15 10.10
C VAL A 66 -13.04 -10.76 10.60
N SER A 67 -14.09 -9.97 10.69
CA SER A 67 -15.42 -10.45 11.07
C SER A 67 -16.07 -11.25 9.92
N ARG A 68 -17.01 -12.13 10.28
CA ARG A 68 -17.77 -12.88 9.28
C ARG A 68 -18.48 -11.98 8.26
N TYR A 69 -19.01 -10.85 8.71
CA TYR A 69 -19.67 -9.89 7.83
C TYR A 69 -18.71 -9.29 6.81
N GLU A 70 -17.49 -8.92 7.23
CA GLU A 70 -16.46 -8.38 6.32
C GLU A 70 -16.01 -9.43 5.29
N ILE A 71 -15.94 -10.71 5.67
CA ILE A 71 -15.63 -11.81 4.74
C ILE A 71 -16.77 -11.98 3.71
N GLU A 72 -18.01 -11.95 4.15
CA GLU A 72 -19.17 -12.07 3.27
C GLU A 72 -19.22 -10.89 2.27
N GLU A 73 -18.98 -9.68 2.75
CA GLU A 73 -18.90 -8.50 1.89
C GLU A 73 -17.71 -8.55 0.90
N ALA A 74 -16.56 -9.06 1.32
CA ALA A 74 -15.42 -9.25 0.44
C ALA A 74 -15.72 -10.26 -0.69
N ARG A 75 -16.42 -11.34 -0.38
CA ARG A 75 -16.89 -12.30 -1.40
C ARG A 75 -17.86 -11.66 -2.37
N GLU A 76 -18.82 -10.87 -1.87
CA GLU A 76 -19.73 -10.10 -2.73
C GLU A 76 -18.96 -9.14 -3.65
N LEU A 77 -17.95 -8.44 -3.13
CA LEU A 77 -17.09 -7.56 -3.93
C LEU A 77 -16.39 -8.32 -5.06
N ILE A 78 -15.86 -9.51 -4.78
CA ILE A 78 -15.23 -10.37 -5.80
C ILE A 78 -16.25 -10.72 -6.89
N GLU A 79 -17.45 -11.15 -6.53
CA GLU A 79 -18.50 -11.49 -7.50
C GLU A 79 -18.92 -10.28 -8.34
N ILE A 80 -19.02 -9.09 -7.75
CA ILE A 80 -19.30 -7.85 -8.48
C ILE A 80 -18.14 -7.53 -9.44
N SER A 81 -16.90 -7.66 -8.98
CA SER A 81 -15.71 -7.35 -9.78
C SER A 81 -15.63 -8.21 -11.05
N ARG A 82 -15.98 -9.48 -10.97
CA ARG A 82 -16.00 -10.43 -12.10
C ARG A 82 -16.99 -10.05 -13.20
N ARG A 83 -18.01 -9.27 -12.88
CA ARG A 83 -19.03 -8.77 -13.84
C ARG A 83 -18.62 -7.49 -14.56
N ILE A 84 -17.52 -6.88 -14.17
CA ILE A 84 -17.01 -5.63 -14.74
C ILE A 84 -15.81 -5.95 -15.66
N PRO A 85 -15.98 -5.94 -17.00
CA PRO A 85 -14.93 -6.39 -17.92
C PRO A 85 -13.61 -5.62 -17.82
N GLN A 86 -13.66 -4.34 -17.40
CA GLN A 86 -12.49 -3.49 -17.28
C GLN A 86 -11.76 -3.64 -15.94
N LEU A 87 -12.34 -4.38 -14.99
CA LEU A 87 -11.76 -4.58 -13.67
C LEU A 87 -10.93 -5.86 -13.66
N PRO A 88 -9.60 -5.76 -13.47
CA PRO A 88 -8.77 -6.95 -13.25
C PRO A 88 -9.24 -7.73 -12.02
N SER A 89 -8.97 -9.03 -11.99
CA SER A 89 -9.34 -9.88 -10.86
C SER A 89 -8.78 -9.37 -9.54
N ILE A 90 -9.57 -9.53 -8.51
CA ILE A 90 -9.16 -9.35 -7.11
C ILE A 90 -9.41 -10.65 -6.37
N ASP A 91 -8.52 -11.00 -5.47
CA ASP A 91 -8.63 -12.16 -4.61
C ASP A 91 -9.16 -11.80 -3.23
N LEU A 92 -9.35 -12.79 -2.37
CA LEU A 92 -9.98 -12.57 -1.08
C LEU A 92 -9.20 -11.61 -0.17
N PRO A 93 -7.86 -11.66 -0.04
CA PRO A 93 -7.11 -10.73 0.79
C PRO A 93 -7.23 -9.29 0.35
N GLU A 94 -7.15 -9.00 -0.95
CA GLU A 94 -7.32 -7.65 -1.49
C GLU A 94 -8.75 -7.14 -1.25
N ALA A 95 -9.76 -8.00 -1.47
CA ALA A 95 -11.16 -7.66 -1.23
C ALA A 95 -11.41 -7.35 0.25
N ILE A 96 -10.85 -8.13 1.17
CA ILE A 96 -10.91 -7.88 2.62
C ILE A 96 -10.31 -6.52 2.95
N CYS A 97 -9.10 -6.21 2.45
CA CYS A 97 -8.46 -4.92 2.69
C CYS A 97 -9.31 -3.75 2.17
N LEU A 98 -9.95 -3.90 1.01
CA LEU A 98 -10.85 -2.88 0.45
C LEU A 98 -12.12 -2.68 1.31
N VAL A 99 -12.73 -3.76 1.80
CA VAL A 99 -13.89 -3.71 2.69
C VAL A 99 -13.54 -2.99 3.99
N ILE A 100 -12.41 -3.35 4.61
CA ILE A 100 -11.94 -2.72 5.85
C ILE A 100 -11.56 -1.25 5.60
N GLY A 101 -10.86 -0.96 4.49
CA GLY A 101 -10.54 0.40 4.07
C GLY A 101 -11.79 1.27 3.94
N ARG A 102 -12.88 0.71 3.39
CA ARG A 102 -14.18 1.38 3.26
C ARG A 102 -14.86 1.61 4.61
N SER A 103 -14.92 0.57 5.46
CA SER A 103 -15.67 0.61 6.72
C SER A 103 -14.96 1.41 7.82
N ARG A 104 -13.62 1.37 7.85
CA ARG A 104 -12.79 2.02 8.87
C ARG A 104 -12.14 3.33 8.40
N GLY A 105 -12.18 3.62 7.11
CA GLY A 105 -11.49 4.78 6.52
C GLY A 105 -9.96 4.62 6.49
N TYR A 106 -9.44 3.40 6.59
CA TYR A 106 -8.01 3.13 6.49
C TYR A 106 -7.51 3.27 5.06
N ILE A 107 -6.24 3.66 4.88
CA ILE A 107 -5.57 3.57 3.59
C ILE A 107 -5.29 2.09 3.31
N VAL A 108 -5.68 1.64 2.12
CA VAL A 108 -5.38 0.28 1.64
C VAL A 108 -4.04 0.30 0.93
N LEU A 109 -3.09 -0.50 1.40
CA LEU A 109 -1.76 -0.66 0.81
C LEU A 109 -1.74 -1.93 -0.04
N THR A 110 -1.58 -1.77 -1.37
CA THR A 110 -1.62 -2.90 -2.31
C THR A 110 -0.92 -2.57 -3.63
N GLU A 111 -0.29 -3.57 -4.24
CA GLU A 111 0.21 -3.50 -5.62
C GLU A 111 -0.77 -4.15 -6.62
N ASN A 112 -1.87 -4.75 -6.15
CA ASN A 112 -2.85 -5.39 -7.01
C ASN A 112 -3.59 -4.37 -7.90
N ARG A 113 -3.52 -4.57 -9.23
CA ARG A 113 -4.15 -3.66 -10.19
C ARG A 113 -5.67 -3.63 -10.05
N GLY A 114 -6.31 -4.76 -9.76
CA GLY A 114 -7.75 -4.84 -9.55
C GLY A 114 -8.18 -3.94 -8.40
N ALA A 115 -7.51 -4.06 -7.25
CA ALA A 115 -7.79 -3.25 -6.07
C ALA A 115 -7.65 -1.74 -6.34
N LEU A 116 -6.69 -1.32 -7.19
CA LEU A 116 -6.54 0.09 -7.60
C LEU A 116 -7.72 0.62 -8.43
N TYR A 117 -8.41 -0.25 -9.18
CA TYR A 117 -9.54 0.16 -10.02
C TYR A 117 -10.88 0.13 -9.29
N VAL A 118 -11.03 -0.68 -8.23
CA VAL A 118 -12.27 -0.79 -7.46
C VAL A 118 -12.86 0.57 -7.04
N PRO A 119 -12.10 1.53 -6.47
CA PRO A 119 -12.66 2.82 -6.10
C PRO A 119 -13.18 3.67 -7.27
N ARG A 120 -12.69 3.39 -8.48
CA ARG A 120 -13.09 4.12 -9.69
C ARG A 120 -14.28 3.52 -10.39
N LEU A 121 -14.48 2.20 -10.26
CA LEU A 121 -15.47 1.45 -11.02
C LEU A 121 -16.67 1.01 -10.19
N ILE A 122 -16.53 0.94 -8.86
CA ILE A 122 -17.58 0.51 -7.94
C ILE A 122 -17.91 1.65 -6.98
N SER A 123 -19.05 2.30 -7.18
CA SER A 123 -19.47 3.53 -6.47
C SER A 123 -19.45 3.39 -4.95
N ARG A 124 -19.83 2.22 -4.41
CA ARG A 124 -19.80 1.91 -2.98
C ARG A 124 -18.39 2.07 -2.36
N TYR A 125 -17.33 1.92 -3.15
CA TYR A 125 -15.93 2.02 -2.75
C TYR A 125 -15.25 3.33 -3.17
N SER A 126 -15.97 4.28 -3.78
CA SER A 126 -15.39 5.51 -4.35
C SER A 126 -14.61 6.38 -3.36
N ARG A 127 -14.82 6.21 -2.06
CA ARG A 127 -14.11 6.93 -0.99
C ARG A 127 -12.91 6.17 -0.42
N VAL A 128 -12.69 4.94 -0.87
CA VAL A 128 -11.52 4.15 -0.43
C VAL A 128 -10.27 4.75 -1.04
N ILE A 129 -9.27 5.00 -0.22
CA ILE A 129 -7.96 5.44 -0.67
C ILE A 129 -7.05 4.22 -0.77
N VAL A 130 -6.54 3.99 -1.95
CA VAL A 130 -5.61 2.90 -2.23
C VAL A 130 -4.27 3.50 -2.60
N TRP A 131 -3.21 3.10 -1.89
CA TRP A 131 -1.84 3.44 -2.17
C TRP A 131 -1.03 2.20 -2.55
N ARG A 132 -0.15 2.38 -3.51
CA ARG A 132 0.97 1.48 -3.79
C ARG A 132 2.21 1.97 -3.04
N ALA A 133 3.27 1.23 -3.14
CA ALA A 133 4.58 1.68 -2.67
C ALA A 133 4.96 3.06 -3.26
N LEU A 134 4.63 3.31 -4.52
CA LEU A 134 4.92 4.59 -5.18
C LEU A 134 4.27 5.78 -4.48
N GLU A 135 2.99 5.70 -4.16
CA GLU A 135 2.27 6.75 -3.44
C GLU A 135 2.81 6.92 -2.01
N LEU A 136 3.20 5.81 -1.36
CA LEU A 136 3.81 5.84 -0.04
C LEU A 136 5.18 6.55 -0.07
N LEU A 137 6.06 6.21 -1.01
CA LEU A 137 7.38 6.84 -1.17
C LEU A 137 7.26 8.34 -1.40
N VAL A 138 6.39 8.76 -2.32
CA VAL A 138 6.13 10.18 -2.58
C VAL A 138 5.65 10.87 -1.30
N ASN A 139 4.69 10.29 -0.60
CA ASN A 139 4.16 10.88 0.63
C ASN A 139 5.25 11.00 1.71
N ALA A 140 6.09 9.98 1.85
CA ALA A 140 7.21 9.99 2.81
C ALA A 140 8.21 11.11 2.52
N VAL A 141 8.55 11.34 1.24
CA VAL A 141 9.42 12.45 0.82
C VAL A 141 8.78 13.80 1.10
N LEU A 142 7.55 14.01 0.67
CA LEU A 142 6.85 15.29 0.83
C LEU A 142 6.64 15.67 2.31
N ASN A 143 6.63 14.71 3.22
CA ASN A 143 6.54 14.93 4.66
C ASN A 143 7.90 14.87 5.39
N ASN A 144 9.03 14.87 4.67
CA ASN A 144 10.40 14.77 5.23
C ASN A 144 10.65 13.51 6.09
N LEU A 145 9.93 12.41 5.84
CA LEU A 145 10.09 11.13 6.54
C LEU A 145 11.10 10.21 5.84
N LEU A 146 11.31 10.44 4.54
CA LEU A 146 12.33 9.78 3.72
C LEU A 146 13.20 10.86 3.07
N HIS A 147 14.51 10.73 3.23
CA HIS A 147 15.46 11.64 2.59
C HIS A 147 15.49 11.41 1.08
N VAL A 148 15.55 12.49 0.32
CA VAL A 148 15.73 12.48 -1.14
C VAL A 148 16.92 13.37 -1.51
N ASP A 149 17.80 12.87 -2.37
CA ASP A 149 18.80 13.72 -3.03
C ASP A 149 18.11 14.50 -4.15
N CYS A 150 18.02 15.80 -3.99
CA CYS A 150 17.37 16.67 -4.97
C CYS A 150 18.15 16.82 -6.29
N ASN A 151 19.39 16.32 -6.37
CA ASN A 151 20.12 16.24 -7.62
C ASN A 151 19.77 14.97 -8.41
N GLU A 152 19.32 13.91 -7.70
CA GLU A 152 18.95 12.61 -8.27
C GLU A 152 17.62 12.11 -7.65
N PRO A 153 16.50 12.85 -7.79
CA PRO A 153 15.25 12.58 -7.07
C PRO A 153 14.59 11.25 -7.47
N GLU A 154 14.89 10.73 -8.67
CA GLU A 154 14.42 9.44 -9.15
C GLU A 154 15.03 8.24 -8.43
N LYS A 155 16.19 8.41 -7.78
CA LYS A 155 16.96 7.34 -7.15
C LYS A 155 16.13 6.54 -6.13
N ILE A 156 15.27 7.21 -5.35
CA ILE A 156 14.40 6.54 -4.37
C ILE A 156 13.46 5.49 -5.00
N PHE A 157 13.00 5.73 -6.22
CA PHE A 157 12.13 4.81 -6.93
C PHE A 157 12.93 3.65 -7.54
N TYR A 158 14.12 3.94 -8.06
CA TYR A 158 15.03 2.90 -8.57
C TYR A 158 15.53 1.99 -7.46
N GLU A 159 15.90 2.53 -6.29
CA GLU A 159 16.27 1.73 -5.12
C GLU A 159 15.15 0.78 -4.69
N TYR A 160 13.90 1.25 -4.70
CA TYR A 160 12.76 0.37 -4.41
C TYR A 160 12.62 -0.73 -5.47
N MET A 161 12.70 -0.39 -6.74
CA MET A 161 12.60 -1.37 -7.83
C MET A 161 13.73 -2.40 -7.79
N ASP A 162 14.95 -1.97 -7.47
CA ASP A 162 16.11 -2.86 -7.34
C ASP A 162 15.97 -3.83 -6.18
N ASP A 163 15.52 -3.35 -5.02
CA ASP A 163 15.36 -4.17 -3.81
C ASP A 163 14.21 -5.18 -3.94
N THR A 164 13.11 -4.79 -4.58
CA THR A 164 11.87 -5.56 -4.61
C THR A 164 11.65 -6.32 -5.91
N GLN A 165 12.38 -5.96 -6.97
CA GLN A 165 12.14 -6.42 -8.35
C GLN A 165 10.75 -6.00 -8.88
N HIS A 166 10.07 -5.07 -8.20
CA HIS A 166 8.81 -4.49 -8.63
C HIS A 166 9.06 -3.42 -9.71
N ILE A 167 8.29 -3.45 -10.79
CA ILE A 167 8.43 -2.48 -11.89
C ILE A 167 7.25 -1.51 -11.86
N PHE A 168 7.54 -0.25 -11.54
CA PHE A 168 6.53 0.79 -11.67
C PHE A 168 6.28 1.17 -13.13
N PRO A 169 5.02 1.39 -13.54
CA PRO A 169 4.72 1.91 -14.86
C PRO A 169 5.37 3.28 -15.10
N SER A 170 6.04 3.47 -16.23
CA SER A 170 6.78 4.71 -16.56
C SER A 170 5.95 5.99 -16.40
N LYS A 171 4.66 5.93 -16.77
CA LYS A 171 3.73 7.05 -16.59
C LYS A 171 3.48 7.38 -15.10
N ALA A 172 3.51 6.38 -14.23
CA ALA A 172 3.33 6.58 -12.79
C ALA A 172 4.59 7.19 -12.16
N ILE A 173 5.78 6.69 -12.52
CA ILE A 173 7.07 7.28 -12.10
C ILE A 173 7.15 8.75 -12.53
N LYS A 174 6.81 9.07 -13.79
CA LYS A 174 6.86 10.45 -14.27
C LYS A 174 6.02 11.39 -13.39
N LYS A 175 4.81 10.97 -13.05
CA LYS A 175 3.92 11.73 -12.15
C LYS A 175 4.49 11.88 -10.73
N ALA A 176 5.08 10.81 -10.19
CA ALA A 176 5.72 10.83 -8.89
C ALA A 176 6.93 11.79 -8.88
N LEU A 177 7.77 11.76 -9.91
CA LEU A 177 8.90 12.66 -10.09
C LEU A 177 8.48 14.13 -10.19
N GLU A 178 7.38 14.45 -10.86
CA GLU A 178 6.84 15.81 -10.91
C GLU A 178 6.56 16.36 -9.51
N LEU A 179 5.99 15.53 -8.62
CA LEU A 179 5.72 15.92 -7.23
C LEU A 179 7.00 16.08 -6.41
N VAL A 180 7.94 15.13 -6.51
CA VAL A 180 9.21 15.18 -5.78
C VAL A 180 10.06 16.34 -6.24
N ASN A 181 10.14 16.62 -7.55
CA ASN A 181 10.83 17.78 -8.09
C ASN A 181 10.23 19.11 -7.62
N GLY A 182 8.90 19.18 -7.49
CA GLY A 182 8.21 20.33 -6.89
C GLY A 182 8.70 20.59 -5.47
N PHE A 183 8.69 19.54 -4.63
CA PHE A 183 9.19 19.60 -3.26
C PHE A 183 10.66 20.01 -3.17
N CYS A 184 11.53 19.47 -4.05
CA CYS A 184 12.95 19.83 -4.08
C CYS A 184 13.17 21.30 -4.41
N ARG A 185 12.40 21.85 -5.36
CA ARG A 185 12.47 23.29 -5.69
C ARG A 185 12.08 24.18 -4.52
N GLU A 186 11.05 23.81 -3.77
CA GLU A 186 10.61 24.57 -2.57
C GLU A 186 11.65 24.55 -1.45
N LYS A 187 12.45 23.49 -1.35
CA LYS A 187 13.53 23.39 -0.35
C LYS A 187 14.79 24.20 -0.67
N MET A 188 15.00 24.54 -1.94
CA MET A 188 16.17 25.31 -2.39
C MET A 188 15.96 26.84 -2.39
N LEU A 189 14.72 27.27 -2.10
CA LEU A 189 14.34 28.69 -1.93
C LEU A 189 14.35 29.08 -0.45
#